data_4b77384896bc0a42dc6d0c050c643078
#
_entry.id   4b77384896bc0a42dc6d0c050c643078
#
_cell.length_a   1.000
_cell.length_b   1.000
_cell.length_c   1.000
_cell.angle_alpha   90.00
_cell.angle_beta   90.00
_cell.angle_gamma   90.00
#
_symmetry.space_group_name_H-M   'P 1'
#
loop_
_entity.id
_entity.type
_entity.pdbx_description
1 polymer ?
#
loop_
_entity_poly.entity_id
_entity_poly.type
_entity_poly.pdbx_seq_one_letter_code
_entity_poly.pdbx_strand_id
1 'polypeptide(L)'
;MNKLPLIAGGAVAACLAGYFGLSSYSSAQAEKRLEDWVYEHQLDDKLSWSKVSASPFGGSLSIHDLTFDVGGKEPLLRAAELHISEVISDEQRSRMRLRLQGIEVDQQAMGGLRQLGQMGGFNRQLNQATRFAPAVNTGLREMPAFNLALFVDIDDDDSSLVSELELELPELFSTRLHYQLNGLRNLNRELQRLTDNLADLQENPLLLVQETEDLALAMQRAELGSLQVSLRDLGMLKRSAALYQRYNTPLDPTAGSADKQREKHLRQQVAEQQRECSEELGRLPRGLEDTCELLGQLALGEIRGLSLSLEPEERVRLSDLERLDSPARINRLLDRLNPQLESL
;
A
#
# COMPACT_ATOMS: atom_id res chain seq x y z
N MET A 1 4.72 12.05 23.35
CA MET A 1 5.32 12.34 22.03
C MET A 1 5.00 11.16 21.12
N ASN A 2 4.21 11.39 20.07
CA ASN A 2 3.75 10.32 19.18
C ASN A 2 4.88 9.86 18.26
N LYS A 3 5.44 8.67 18.52
CA LYS A 3 6.56 8.11 17.73
C LYS A 3 6.13 7.48 16.39
N LEU A 4 4.82 7.37 16.10
CA LEU A 4 4.30 6.75 14.88
C LEU A 4 4.60 7.54 13.59
N PRO A 5 4.45 8.89 13.54
CA PRO A 5 4.88 9.66 12.38
C PRO A 5 6.39 9.64 12.18
N LEU A 6 7.17 9.45 13.25
CA LEU A 6 8.62 9.26 13.18
C LEU A 6 9.04 7.95 12.51
N ILE A 7 8.26 6.86 12.69
CA ILE A 7 8.55 5.54 12.10
C ILE A 7 8.23 5.52 10.61
N ALA A 8 7.06 6.04 10.23
CA ALA A 8 6.70 6.21 8.82
C ALA A 8 7.59 7.26 8.14
N GLY A 9 7.90 8.37 8.84
CA GLY A 9 8.84 9.39 8.39
C GLY A 9 10.28 8.89 8.27
N GLY A 10 10.75 8.02 9.19
CA GLY A 10 12.10 7.43 9.14
C GLY A 10 12.31 6.53 7.92
N ALA A 11 11.33 5.69 7.55
CA ALA A 11 11.40 4.87 6.35
C ALA A 11 11.36 5.72 5.07
N VAL A 12 10.48 6.72 5.02
CA VAL A 12 10.38 7.67 3.90
C VAL A 12 11.64 8.55 3.84
N ALA A 13 12.15 9.01 4.98
CA ALA A 13 13.37 9.83 5.03
C ALA A 13 14.63 9.04 4.72
N ALA A 14 14.74 7.74 5.09
CA ALA A 14 15.82 6.86 4.63
C ALA A 14 15.77 6.68 3.10
N CYS A 15 14.57 6.60 2.51
CA CYS A 15 14.39 6.59 1.07
C CYS A 15 14.80 7.92 0.43
N LEU A 16 14.46 9.05 1.04
CA LEU A 16 14.78 10.40 0.55
C LEU A 16 16.27 10.74 0.70
N ALA A 17 16.93 10.30 1.77
CA ALA A 17 18.38 10.53 1.93
C ALA A 17 19.21 9.68 0.96
N GLY A 18 18.77 8.46 0.65
CA GLY A 18 19.29 7.69 -0.49
C GLY A 18 19.16 8.46 -1.80
N TYR A 19 18.08 9.21 -1.95
CA TYR A 19 17.74 10.02 -3.09
C TYR A 19 18.73 11.17 -3.37
N PHE A 20 19.10 11.97 -2.37
CA PHE A 20 19.98 13.14 -2.55
C PHE A 20 21.47 12.80 -2.75
N GLY A 21 21.88 11.57 -2.52
CA GLY A 21 23.30 11.16 -2.55
C GLY A 21 23.77 10.35 -3.74
N LEU A 22 22.89 9.90 -4.65
CA LEU A 22 23.18 8.77 -5.53
C LEU A 22 23.75 9.08 -6.91
N SER A 23 23.92 10.35 -7.29
CA SER A 23 24.19 10.67 -8.68
C SER A 23 25.59 10.31 -9.21
N SER A 24 26.58 9.88 -8.40
CA SER A 24 27.92 9.58 -8.92
C SER A 24 28.91 8.89 -7.96
N TYR A 25 28.49 7.97 -7.06
CA TYR A 25 29.40 7.48 -6.02
C TYR A 25 29.69 5.97 -6.09
N SER A 26 30.91 5.61 -5.69
CA SER A 26 31.25 4.21 -5.37
C SER A 26 30.42 3.71 -4.16
N SER A 27 30.25 2.39 -4.06
CA SER A 27 29.50 1.78 -2.93
C SER A 27 30.00 2.25 -1.57
N ALA A 28 31.32 2.40 -1.38
CA ALA A 28 31.90 2.89 -0.14
C ALA A 28 31.53 4.34 0.22
N GLN A 29 31.34 5.20 -0.78
CA GLN A 29 30.89 6.57 -0.54
C GLN A 29 29.39 6.64 -0.25
N ALA A 30 28.60 5.78 -0.91
CA ALA A 30 27.17 5.65 -0.64
C ALA A 30 26.92 5.13 0.78
N GLU A 31 27.69 4.12 1.22
CA GLU A 31 27.62 3.58 2.58
C GLU A 31 27.97 4.63 3.61
N LYS A 32 29.10 5.33 3.44
CA LYS A 32 29.51 6.40 4.35
C LYS A 32 28.44 7.51 4.47
N ARG A 33 27.82 7.93 3.36
CA ARG A 33 26.75 8.94 3.41
C ARG A 33 25.51 8.43 4.12
N LEU A 34 25.17 7.16 3.94
CA LEU A 34 24.06 6.55 4.66
C LEU A 34 24.37 6.50 6.16
N GLU A 35 25.62 6.16 6.55
CA GLU A 35 26.08 6.20 7.95
C GLU A 35 26.01 7.62 8.52
N ASP A 36 26.55 8.61 7.80
CA ASP A 36 26.52 10.01 8.22
C ASP A 36 25.05 10.48 8.42
N TRP A 37 24.17 10.16 7.48
CA TRP A 37 22.75 10.51 7.56
C TRP A 37 22.05 9.81 8.74
N VAL A 38 22.28 8.52 8.96
CA VAL A 38 21.72 7.75 10.09
C VAL A 38 22.17 8.36 11.42
N TYR A 39 23.43 8.78 11.50
CA TYR A 39 23.99 9.44 12.68
C TYR A 39 23.36 10.84 12.92
N GLU A 40 23.25 11.66 11.88
CA GLU A 40 22.62 12.99 11.96
C GLU A 40 21.16 12.92 12.44
N HIS A 41 20.45 11.84 12.06
CA HIS A 41 19.04 11.65 12.44
C HIS A 41 18.84 10.79 13.70
N GLN A 42 19.92 10.46 14.42
CA GLN A 42 19.88 9.66 15.66
C GLN A 42 19.18 8.30 15.46
N LEU A 43 19.49 7.64 14.35
CA LEU A 43 18.96 6.32 13.99
C LEU A 43 20.03 5.22 14.06
N ASP A 44 21.23 5.54 14.51
CA ASP A 44 22.40 4.65 14.59
C ASP A 44 22.19 3.45 15.54
N ASP A 45 21.35 3.60 16.56
CA ASP A 45 20.91 2.54 17.46
C ASP A 45 19.66 1.78 16.97
N LYS A 46 19.04 2.19 15.86
CA LYS A 46 17.76 1.66 15.37
C LYS A 46 17.86 1.03 14.00
N LEU A 47 18.75 1.52 13.14
CA LEU A 47 18.86 1.07 11.76
C LEU A 47 20.23 0.41 11.56
N SER A 48 20.24 -0.80 11.01
CA SER A 48 21.46 -1.51 10.65
C SER A 48 21.31 -2.27 9.34
N TRP A 49 22.43 -2.54 8.68
CA TRP A 49 22.50 -3.28 7.40
C TRP A 49 23.83 -4.04 7.30
N SER A 50 23.88 -5.00 6.38
CA SER A 50 25.09 -5.79 6.17
C SER A 50 26.00 -5.22 5.08
N LYS A 51 25.41 -4.63 4.04
CA LYS A 51 26.13 -4.15 2.86
C LYS A 51 25.34 -3.11 2.09
N VAL A 52 26.06 -2.12 1.56
CA VAL A 52 25.56 -1.15 0.58
C VAL A 52 26.23 -1.39 -0.76
N SER A 53 25.47 -1.43 -1.84
CA SER A 53 25.95 -1.60 -3.22
C SER A 53 25.36 -0.50 -4.10
N ALA A 54 26.20 0.30 -4.73
CA ALA A 54 25.78 1.34 -5.67
C ALA A 54 26.16 0.96 -7.10
N SER A 55 25.34 1.32 -8.07
CA SER A 55 25.67 1.16 -9.48
C SER A 55 26.86 2.06 -9.84
N PRO A 56 27.90 1.55 -10.52
CA PRO A 56 29.07 2.34 -10.93
C PRO A 56 28.73 3.45 -11.94
N PHE A 57 27.58 3.35 -12.59
CA PHE A 57 27.10 4.36 -13.54
C PHE A 57 26.07 5.30 -12.90
N GLY A 58 25.82 5.22 -11.58
CA GLY A 58 24.79 5.95 -10.88
C GLY A 58 23.39 5.38 -11.08
N GLY A 59 22.38 6.03 -10.48
CA GLY A 59 20.96 5.75 -10.72
C GLY A 59 20.37 4.58 -9.93
N SER A 60 21.16 3.77 -9.23
CA SER A 60 20.61 2.75 -8.32
C SER A 60 21.49 2.43 -7.13
N LEU A 61 20.84 2.04 -6.03
CA LEU A 61 21.42 1.64 -4.76
C LEU A 61 20.70 0.40 -4.24
N SER A 62 21.44 -0.57 -3.71
CA SER A 62 20.88 -1.68 -2.93
C SER A 62 21.49 -1.70 -1.53
N ILE A 63 20.65 -1.87 -0.52
CA ILE A 63 21.00 -2.07 0.87
C ILE A 63 20.54 -3.47 1.26
N HIS A 64 21.45 -4.31 1.76
CA HIS A 64 21.15 -5.70 2.09
C HIS A 64 21.00 -5.89 3.60
N ASP A 65 20.14 -6.84 3.97
CA ASP A 65 19.85 -7.23 5.37
C ASP A 65 19.51 -6.03 6.26
N LEU A 66 18.64 -5.16 5.75
CA LEU A 66 18.19 -3.98 6.47
C LEU A 66 17.34 -4.40 7.67
N THR A 67 17.71 -3.91 8.87
CA THR A 67 16.93 -4.14 10.09
C THR A 67 16.58 -2.83 10.77
N PHE A 68 15.34 -2.75 11.28
CA PHE A 68 14.89 -1.62 12.06
C PHE A 68 14.43 -2.07 13.44
N ASP A 69 15.11 -1.57 14.47
CA ASP A 69 14.88 -1.89 15.88
C ASP A 69 14.28 -0.69 16.62
N VAL A 70 13.32 -0.94 17.48
CA VAL A 70 12.68 0.07 18.34
C VAL A 70 12.93 -0.18 19.84
N GLY A 71 13.95 -1.00 20.15
CA GLY A 71 14.31 -1.35 21.51
C GLY A 71 13.53 -2.56 22.05
N GLY A 72 13.09 -3.47 21.18
CA GLY A 72 12.46 -4.75 21.50
C GLY A 72 13.47 -5.88 21.76
N LYS A 73 12.97 -7.12 21.88
CA LYS A 73 13.81 -8.33 21.90
C LYS A 73 14.25 -8.74 20.49
N GLU A 74 13.39 -8.49 19.52
CA GLU A 74 13.57 -8.72 18.10
C GLU A 74 13.41 -7.40 17.36
N PRO A 75 14.11 -7.20 16.23
CA PRO A 75 13.89 -6.03 15.40
C PRO A 75 12.42 -5.96 14.94
N LEU A 76 11.86 -4.75 14.89
CA LEU A 76 10.49 -4.53 14.43
C LEU A 76 10.29 -4.96 12.99
N LEU A 77 11.30 -4.70 12.15
CA LEU A 77 11.24 -4.98 10.72
C LEU A 77 12.62 -5.46 10.24
N ARG A 78 12.61 -6.48 9.39
CA ARG A 78 13.76 -6.93 8.61
C ARG A 78 13.37 -6.89 7.13
N ALA A 79 14.30 -6.50 6.27
CA ALA A 79 14.15 -6.60 4.82
C ALA A 79 15.43 -7.17 4.23
N ALA A 80 15.30 -8.21 3.40
CA ALA A 80 16.45 -8.86 2.78
C ALA A 80 17.19 -7.89 1.84
N GLU A 81 16.43 -7.06 1.12
CA GLU A 81 16.99 -6.05 0.23
C GLU A 81 16.06 -4.84 0.13
N LEU A 82 16.65 -3.65 0.22
CA LEU A 82 16.07 -2.39 -0.22
C LEU A 82 16.79 -1.95 -1.49
N HIS A 83 16.09 -1.85 -2.61
CA HIS A 83 16.61 -1.37 -3.88
C HIS A 83 15.95 -0.05 -4.27
N ILE A 84 16.78 0.96 -4.53
CA ILE A 84 16.36 2.29 -4.98
C ILE A 84 16.89 2.50 -6.40
N SER A 85 16.04 2.94 -7.32
CA SER A 85 16.39 3.14 -8.73
C SER A 85 15.54 4.23 -9.38
N GLU A 86 15.81 4.55 -10.62
CA GLU A 86 15.11 5.56 -11.41
C GLU A 86 15.07 6.94 -10.73
N VAL A 87 16.18 7.29 -10.06
CA VAL A 87 16.25 8.53 -9.27
C VAL A 87 16.50 9.73 -10.18
N ILE A 88 15.55 10.65 -10.19
CA ILE A 88 15.65 11.99 -10.74
C ILE A 88 15.30 12.97 -9.64
N SER A 89 16.11 14.00 -9.46
CA SER A 89 15.82 15.08 -8.52
C SER A 89 16.36 16.38 -9.06
N ASP A 90 15.48 17.20 -9.57
CA ASP A 90 15.78 18.57 -9.99
C ASP A 90 14.65 19.51 -9.50
N GLU A 91 14.73 20.78 -9.83
CA GLU A 91 13.77 21.80 -9.38
C GLU A 91 12.34 21.54 -9.89
N GLN A 92 12.20 20.81 -11.01
CA GLN A 92 10.92 20.62 -11.72
C GLN A 92 10.38 19.21 -11.55
N ARG A 93 11.28 18.21 -11.31
CA ARG A 93 10.88 16.81 -11.29
C ARG A 93 11.54 16.03 -10.18
N SER A 94 10.75 15.22 -9.51
CA SER A 94 11.21 14.20 -8.58
C SER A 94 10.65 12.84 -8.99
N ARG A 95 11.55 11.88 -9.27
CA ARG A 95 11.18 10.52 -9.66
C ARG A 95 12.00 9.52 -8.89
N MET A 96 11.35 8.46 -8.42
CA MET A 96 12.01 7.39 -7.69
C MET A 96 11.23 6.09 -7.78
N ARG A 97 11.97 4.98 -7.87
CA ARG A 97 11.44 3.63 -7.67
C ARG A 97 12.16 2.95 -6.51
N LEU A 98 11.36 2.49 -5.56
CA LEU A 98 11.82 1.79 -4.37
C LEU A 98 11.25 0.37 -4.38
N ARG A 99 12.07 -0.64 -4.05
CA ARG A 99 11.65 -2.02 -3.87
C ARG A 99 12.23 -2.56 -2.58
N LEU A 100 11.37 -3.08 -1.74
CA LEU A 100 11.71 -3.79 -0.51
C LEU A 100 11.35 -5.26 -0.71
N GLN A 101 12.31 -6.14 -0.56
CA GLN A 101 12.12 -7.57 -0.73
C GLN A 101 12.36 -8.33 0.57
N GLY A 102 11.57 -9.39 0.78
CA GLY A 102 11.71 -10.24 1.94
C GLY A 102 11.46 -9.49 3.25
N ILE A 103 10.41 -8.68 3.30
CA ILE A 103 10.05 -7.92 4.51
C ILE A 103 9.44 -8.88 5.53
N GLU A 104 10.07 -8.98 6.68
CA GLU A 104 9.58 -9.68 7.87
C GLU A 104 9.25 -8.66 8.95
N VAL A 105 8.08 -8.79 9.55
CA VAL A 105 7.63 -7.90 10.64
C VAL A 105 7.35 -8.74 11.87
N ASP A 106 7.99 -8.38 13.00
CA ASP A 106 7.71 -9.05 14.27
C ASP A 106 6.29 -8.78 14.74
N GLN A 107 5.49 -9.85 14.86
CA GLN A 107 4.09 -9.75 15.29
C GLN A 107 3.92 -9.25 16.73
N GLN A 108 4.89 -9.49 17.60
CA GLN A 108 4.86 -9.02 18.98
C GLN A 108 5.13 -7.52 19.05
N ALA A 109 6.07 -7.03 18.27
CA ALA A 109 6.35 -5.61 18.12
C ALA A 109 5.18 -4.84 17.49
N MET A 110 4.46 -5.46 16.53
CA MET A 110 3.19 -4.94 15.99
C MET A 110 2.11 -4.79 17.07
N GLY A 111 2.09 -5.65 18.07
CA GLY A 111 1.19 -5.52 19.24
C GLY A 111 1.46 -4.24 20.04
N GLY A 112 2.72 -3.86 20.22
CA GLY A 112 3.14 -2.59 20.83
C GLY A 112 2.75 -1.36 20.01
N LEU A 113 2.85 -1.44 18.68
CA LEU A 113 2.38 -0.39 17.76
C LEU A 113 0.85 -0.21 17.83
N ARG A 114 0.08 -1.28 18.06
CA ARG A 114 -1.39 -1.20 18.28
C ARG A 114 -1.73 -0.38 19.53
N GLN A 115 -0.97 -0.52 20.61
CA GLN A 115 -1.17 0.29 21.83
C GLN A 115 -0.85 1.76 21.59
N LEU A 116 0.18 2.09 20.79
CA LEU A 116 0.53 3.46 20.42
C LEU A 116 -0.49 4.07 19.44
N GLY A 117 -1.03 3.29 18.50
CA GLY A 117 -2.11 3.70 17.60
C GLY A 117 -3.42 4.01 18.33
N GLN A 118 -3.65 3.50 19.52
CA GLN A 118 -4.85 3.81 20.33
C GLN A 118 -4.91 5.26 20.84
N MET A 119 -3.82 6.00 20.80
CA MET A 119 -3.76 7.38 21.27
C MET A 119 -3.99 8.44 20.17
N GLY A 120 -4.08 8.08 18.90
CA GLY A 120 -4.35 8.99 17.79
C GLY A 120 -5.55 8.56 16.96
N GLY A 121 -6.40 9.50 16.54
CA GLY A 121 -7.69 9.27 15.87
C GLY A 121 -7.71 8.43 14.58
N PHE A 122 -6.57 7.94 14.10
CA PHE A 122 -6.40 7.01 12.97
C PHE A 122 -6.90 5.58 13.25
N ASN A 123 -7.44 5.35 14.43
CA ASN A 123 -7.62 4.05 15.06
C ASN A 123 -8.71 3.15 14.47
N ARG A 124 -9.78 3.70 13.87
CA ARG A 124 -10.88 2.84 13.39
C ARG A 124 -10.51 2.08 12.12
N GLN A 125 -9.83 2.73 11.19
CA GLN A 125 -9.46 2.12 9.91
C GLN A 125 -8.31 1.12 10.06
N LEU A 126 -7.28 1.44 10.88
CA LEU A 126 -6.20 0.49 11.17
C LEU A 126 -6.70 -0.72 11.98
N ASN A 127 -7.60 -0.54 12.94
CA ASN A 127 -8.20 -1.64 13.69
C ASN A 127 -9.10 -2.54 12.83
N GLN A 128 -9.74 -2.01 11.79
CA GLN A 128 -10.47 -2.82 10.83
C GLN A 128 -9.50 -3.58 9.91
N ALA A 129 -8.45 -2.94 9.41
CA ALA A 129 -7.42 -3.58 8.59
C ALA A 129 -6.63 -4.66 9.36
N THR A 130 -6.35 -4.45 10.66
CA THR A 130 -5.64 -5.44 11.49
C THR A 130 -6.54 -6.56 12.03
N ARG A 131 -7.86 -6.41 11.99
CA ARG A 131 -8.80 -7.54 12.18
C ARG A 131 -8.77 -8.51 11.01
N PHE A 132 -8.37 -8.06 9.84
CA PHE A 132 -8.01 -8.87 8.69
C PHE A 132 -6.56 -9.34 8.85
N ALA A 133 -6.32 -10.28 9.76
CA ALA A 133 -5.06 -11.01 9.76
C ALA A 133 -5.16 -12.12 8.69
N PRO A 134 -4.65 -11.91 7.45
CA PRO A 134 -4.82 -12.88 6.35
C PRO A 134 -4.26 -14.25 6.75
N ALA A 135 -3.20 -14.27 7.55
CA ALA A 135 -2.58 -15.48 8.05
C ALA A 135 -3.55 -16.33 8.90
N VAL A 136 -4.30 -15.73 9.83
CA VAL A 136 -5.20 -16.48 10.73
C VAL A 136 -6.31 -17.17 9.94
N ASN A 137 -6.91 -16.48 8.97
CA ASN A 137 -8.01 -17.01 8.18
C ASN A 137 -7.58 -18.03 7.11
N THR A 138 -6.27 -18.13 6.84
CA THR A 138 -5.70 -19.08 5.88
C THR A 138 -5.06 -20.29 6.55
N GLY A 139 -5.01 -20.32 7.88
CA GLY A 139 -4.38 -21.37 8.67
C GLY A 139 -2.84 -21.32 8.67
N LEU A 140 -2.25 -20.24 8.19
CA LEU A 140 -0.83 -19.97 8.35
C LEU A 140 -0.53 -19.65 9.80
N ARG A 141 0.58 -20.18 10.33
CA ARG A 141 1.01 -19.90 11.71
C ARG A 141 1.69 -18.54 11.84
N GLU A 142 2.39 -18.14 10.80
CA GLU A 142 3.18 -16.91 10.73
C GLU A 142 2.87 -16.19 9.42
N MET A 143 3.03 -14.88 9.42
CA MET A 143 2.94 -14.08 8.20
C MET A 143 4.17 -14.41 7.35
N PRO A 144 4.00 -14.78 6.07
CA PRO A 144 5.15 -14.94 5.17
C PRO A 144 5.86 -13.61 4.97
N ALA A 145 7.16 -13.67 4.71
CA ALA A 145 7.90 -12.51 4.24
C ALA A 145 7.23 -11.96 2.96
N PHE A 146 7.13 -10.65 2.85
CA PHE A 146 6.42 -10.00 1.75
C PHE A 146 7.30 -9.00 0.99
N ASN A 147 6.86 -8.59 -0.18
CA ASN A 147 7.54 -7.63 -1.03
C ASN A 147 6.69 -6.37 -1.19
N LEU A 148 7.35 -5.22 -1.22
CA LEU A 148 6.75 -3.92 -1.45
C LEU A 148 7.52 -3.20 -2.54
N ALA A 149 6.81 -2.65 -3.53
CA ALA A 149 7.41 -1.73 -4.49
C ALA A 149 6.61 -0.43 -4.52
N LEU A 150 7.31 0.68 -4.57
CA LEU A 150 6.76 2.03 -4.69
C LEU A 150 7.45 2.74 -5.85
N PHE A 151 6.66 3.33 -6.73
CA PHE A 151 7.12 4.25 -7.73
C PHE A 151 6.39 5.58 -7.54
N VAL A 152 7.14 6.67 -7.64
CA VAL A 152 6.62 8.05 -7.58
C VAL A 152 7.31 8.86 -8.65
N ASP A 153 6.54 9.62 -9.39
CA ASP A 153 7.00 10.58 -10.40
C ASP A 153 6.17 11.86 -10.26
N ILE A 154 6.82 12.93 -9.84
CA ILE A 154 6.22 14.25 -9.64
C ILE A 154 6.83 15.17 -10.67
N ASP A 155 6.01 15.79 -11.49
CA ASP A 155 6.42 16.69 -12.56
C ASP A 155 5.67 18.02 -12.42
N ASP A 156 6.40 19.09 -12.03
CA ASP A 156 5.81 20.42 -11.82
C ASP A 156 5.49 21.11 -13.15
N ASP A 157 6.20 20.77 -14.26
CA ASP A 157 5.92 21.33 -15.59
C ASP A 157 4.57 20.82 -16.10
N ASP A 158 4.31 19.52 -15.96
CA ASP A 158 3.03 18.91 -16.31
C ASP A 158 1.99 19.05 -15.20
N SER A 159 2.40 19.56 -14.03
CA SER A 159 1.56 19.63 -12.80
C SER A 159 0.94 18.29 -12.47
N SER A 160 1.71 17.20 -12.57
CA SER A 160 1.25 15.82 -12.43
C SER A 160 2.00 15.05 -11.36
N LEU A 161 1.32 14.08 -10.78
CA LEU A 161 1.86 13.05 -9.90
C LEU A 161 1.41 11.69 -10.43
N VAL A 162 2.37 10.83 -10.74
CA VAL A 162 2.12 9.41 -11.03
C VAL A 162 2.70 8.57 -9.92
N SER A 163 1.91 7.65 -9.37
CA SER A 163 2.39 6.72 -8.34
C SER A 163 1.91 5.31 -8.61
N GLU A 164 2.79 4.35 -8.31
CA GLU A 164 2.48 2.92 -8.33
C GLU A 164 2.93 2.31 -7.00
N LEU A 165 2.02 1.58 -6.36
CA LEU A 165 2.29 0.80 -5.16
C LEU A 165 1.97 -0.66 -5.46
N GLU A 166 2.92 -1.54 -5.26
CA GLU A 166 2.75 -2.98 -5.40
C GLU A 166 3.10 -3.66 -4.07
N LEU A 167 2.18 -4.50 -3.60
CA LEU A 167 2.36 -5.33 -2.41
C LEU A 167 2.14 -6.78 -2.81
N GLU A 168 3.12 -7.64 -2.52
CA GLU A 168 3.01 -9.07 -2.74
C GLU A 168 3.22 -9.82 -1.42
N LEU A 169 2.19 -10.54 -0.99
CA LEU A 169 2.27 -11.52 0.09
C LEU A 169 2.28 -12.90 -0.55
N PRO A 170 3.45 -13.56 -0.65
CA PRO A 170 3.57 -14.89 -1.25
C PRO A 170 2.57 -15.86 -0.64
N GLU A 171 1.99 -16.74 -1.47
CA GLU A 171 0.96 -17.72 -1.11
C GLU A 171 -0.39 -17.13 -0.65
N LEU A 172 -0.53 -15.81 -0.52
CA LEU A 172 -1.77 -15.16 -0.13
C LEU A 172 -2.36 -14.34 -1.28
N PHE A 173 -1.81 -13.18 -1.56
CA PHE A 173 -2.28 -12.29 -2.63
C PHE A 173 -1.20 -11.33 -3.08
N SER A 174 -1.39 -10.74 -4.25
CA SER A 174 -0.69 -9.52 -4.67
C SER A 174 -1.70 -8.44 -5.03
N THR A 175 -1.36 -7.19 -4.74
CA THR A 175 -2.15 -6.02 -5.12
C THR A 175 -1.25 -4.96 -5.73
N ARG A 176 -1.77 -4.29 -6.76
CA ARG A 176 -1.14 -3.14 -7.38
C ARG A 176 -2.13 -1.99 -7.41
N LEU A 177 -1.69 -0.85 -6.96
CA LEU A 177 -2.37 0.43 -7.05
C LEU A 177 -1.53 1.32 -7.97
N HIS A 178 -2.14 1.80 -9.03
CA HIS A 178 -1.55 2.82 -9.90
C HIS A 178 -2.51 4.00 -9.96
N TYR A 179 -2.01 5.22 -9.79
CA TYR A 179 -2.84 6.40 -9.94
C TYR A 179 -2.05 7.56 -10.53
N GLN A 180 -2.78 8.41 -11.23
CA GLN A 180 -2.31 9.68 -11.76
C GLN A 180 -3.20 10.81 -11.23
N LEU A 181 -2.58 11.84 -10.68
CA LEU A 181 -3.22 13.07 -10.28
C LEU A 181 -2.69 14.22 -11.13
N ASN A 182 -3.57 15.15 -11.49
CA ASN A 182 -3.25 16.33 -12.27
C ASN A 182 -3.59 17.61 -11.49
N GLY A 183 -3.07 18.74 -11.92
CA GLY A 183 -3.35 20.04 -11.30
C GLY A 183 -2.54 20.33 -10.03
N LEU A 184 -1.49 19.57 -9.77
CA LEU A 184 -0.60 19.67 -8.60
C LEU A 184 0.57 20.62 -8.88
N ARG A 185 0.28 21.90 -9.07
CA ARG A 185 1.30 22.92 -9.34
C ARG A 185 2.24 23.08 -8.14
N ASN A 186 3.55 23.09 -8.41
CA ASN A 186 4.63 23.25 -7.42
C ASN A 186 4.69 22.17 -6.34
N LEU A 187 4.07 21.00 -6.54
CA LEU A 187 4.11 19.91 -5.58
C LEU A 187 5.55 19.47 -5.27
N ASN A 188 6.37 19.34 -6.31
CA ASN A 188 7.77 18.98 -6.15
C ASN A 188 8.52 19.98 -5.27
N ARG A 189 8.36 21.27 -5.54
CA ARG A 189 9.00 22.34 -4.77
C ARG A 189 8.54 22.38 -3.31
N GLU A 190 7.25 22.17 -3.05
CA GLU A 190 6.74 22.12 -1.67
C GLU A 190 7.28 20.90 -0.91
N LEU A 191 7.38 19.74 -1.57
CA LEU A 191 7.97 18.54 -0.97
C LEU A 191 9.49 18.71 -0.71
N GLN A 192 10.22 19.33 -1.60
CA GLN A 192 11.63 19.66 -1.38
C GLN A 192 11.81 20.58 -0.17
N ARG A 193 10.99 21.63 -0.04
CA ARG A 193 11.01 22.50 1.16
C ARG A 193 10.74 21.75 2.45
N LEU A 194 9.75 20.85 2.44
CA LEU A 194 9.47 19.98 3.58
C LEU A 194 10.68 19.12 3.96
N THR A 195 11.39 18.61 2.96
CA THR A 195 12.57 17.78 3.15
C THR A 195 13.75 18.57 3.69
N ASP A 196 14.00 19.77 3.14
CA ASP A 196 15.10 20.66 3.58
C ASP A 196 14.89 21.16 5.01
N ASN A 197 13.63 21.33 5.43
CA ASN A 197 13.26 21.83 6.75
C ASN A 197 12.97 20.72 7.78
N LEU A 198 13.23 19.44 7.46
CA LEU A 198 12.91 18.31 8.35
C LEU A 198 13.52 18.44 9.75
N ALA A 199 14.73 19.00 9.88
CA ALA A 199 15.38 19.24 11.16
C ALA A 199 14.61 20.30 11.98
N ASP A 200 14.24 21.41 11.35
CA ASP A 200 13.48 22.50 11.99
C ASP A 200 12.07 22.06 12.37
N LEU A 201 11.45 21.19 11.57
CA LEU A 201 10.12 20.60 11.83
C LEU A 201 10.13 19.66 13.05
N GLN A 202 11.24 18.98 13.32
CA GLN A 202 11.39 18.18 14.54
C GLN A 202 11.48 19.06 15.80
N GLU A 203 12.08 20.24 15.71
CA GLU A 203 12.18 21.20 16.82
C GLU A 203 10.87 21.99 17.02
N ASN A 204 10.13 22.25 15.95
CA ASN A 204 8.90 23.03 16.00
C ASN A 204 7.70 22.30 15.34
N PRO A 205 6.95 21.48 16.10
CA PRO A 205 5.80 20.72 15.58
C PRO A 205 4.67 21.57 14.99
N LEU A 206 4.59 22.87 15.31
CA LEU A 206 3.55 23.76 14.75
C LEU A 206 3.82 24.09 13.28
N LEU A 207 5.08 24.20 12.87
CA LEU A 207 5.44 24.37 11.46
C LEU A 207 5.02 23.14 10.64
N LEU A 208 5.18 21.94 11.18
CA LEU A 208 4.75 20.70 10.52
C LEU A 208 3.24 20.71 10.23
N VAL A 209 2.43 21.20 11.18
CA VAL A 209 0.97 21.29 11.00
C VAL A 209 0.63 22.27 9.87
N GLN A 210 1.25 23.42 9.82
CA GLN A 210 0.98 24.44 8.81
C GLN A 210 1.37 23.96 7.40
N GLU A 211 2.57 23.41 7.24
CA GLU A 211 3.04 22.89 5.94
C GLU A 211 2.24 21.69 5.46
N THR A 212 1.80 20.81 6.39
CA THR A 212 0.90 19.70 6.03
C THR A 212 -0.51 20.16 5.67
N GLU A 213 -1.01 21.29 6.22
CA GLU A 213 -2.29 21.88 5.79
C GLU A 213 -2.22 22.43 4.37
N ASP A 214 -1.14 23.11 3.99
CA ASP A 214 -0.95 23.63 2.62
C ASP A 214 -0.86 22.48 1.60
N LEU A 215 -0.13 21.42 1.92
CA LEU A 215 -0.08 20.21 1.10
C LEU A 215 -1.45 19.53 0.99
N ALA A 216 -2.20 19.42 2.09
CA ALA A 216 -3.55 18.87 2.09
C ALA A 216 -4.51 19.70 1.22
N LEU A 217 -4.41 21.02 1.27
CA LEU A 217 -5.20 21.90 0.41
C LEU A 217 -4.83 21.77 -1.08
N ALA A 218 -3.55 21.60 -1.40
CA ALA A 218 -3.11 21.31 -2.75
C ALA A 218 -3.67 19.99 -3.25
N MET A 219 -3.60 18.94 -2.43
CA MET A 219 -4.15 17.61 -2.74
C MET A 219 -5.68 17.63 -2.92
N GLN A 220 -6.43 18.40 -2.13
CA GLN A 220 -7.89 18.53 -2.30
C GLN A 220 -8.28 19.13 -3.66
N ARG A 221 -7.42 19.97 -4.25
CA ARG A 221 -7.63 20.57 -5.57
C ARG A 221 -7.18 19.68 -6.72
N ALA A 222 -6.42 18.64 -6.43
CA ALA A 222 -5.94 17.70 -7.42
C ALA A 222 -7.11 17.05 -8.17
N GLU A 223 -6.92 16.81 -9.45
CA GLU A 223 -7.85 16.15 -10.34
C GLU A 223 -7.38 14.71 -10.57
N LEU A 224 -8.28 13.74 -10.43
CA LEU A 224 -7.97 12.34 -10.75
C LEU A 224 -7.82 12.20 -12.27
N GLY A 225 -6.64 11.82 -12.73
CA GLY A 225 -6.37 11.49 -14.13
C GLY A 225 -6.72 10.03 -14.42
N SER A 226 -6.21 9.11 -13.61
CA SER A 226 -6.55 7.69 -13.66
C SER A 226 -6.32 7.03 -12.30
N LEU A 227 -7.02 5.91 -12.07
CA LEU A 227 -6.79 5.02 -10.95
C LEU A 227 -6.97 3.58 -11.43
N GLN A 228 -6.00 2.73 -11.16
CA GLN A 228 -6.12 1.29 -11.37
C GLN A 228 -5.76 0.54 -10.09
N VAL A 229 -6.66 -0.33 -9.65
CA VAL A 229 -6.43 -1.22 -8.51
C VAL A 229 -6.58 -2.65 -9.00
N SER A 230 -5.55 -3.46 -8.85
CA SER A 230 -5.62 -4.88 -9.16
C SER A 230 -5.34 -5.72 -7.93
N LEU A 231 -6.09 -6.80 -7.78
CA LEU A 231 -5.93 -7.81 -6.73
C LEU A 231 -5.83 -9.18 -7.39
N ARG A 232 -4.76 -9.90 -7.11
CA ARG A 232 -4.58 -11.29 -7.56
C ARG A 232 -4.50 -12.21 -6.36
N ASP A 233 -5.32 -13.26 -6.35
CA ASP A 233 -5.24 -14.33 -5.36
C ASP A 233 -4.07 -15.27 -5.69
N LEU A 234 -3.17 -15.44 -4.72
CA LEU A 234 -2.03 -16.38 -4.78
C LEU A 234 -2.29 -17.63 -3.93
N GLY A 235 -3.52 -17.81 -3.44
CA GLY A 235 -3.95 -18.97 -2.67
C GLY A 235 -4.69 -18.64 -1.38
N MET A 236 -4.88 -17.37 -1.04
CA MET A 236 -5.57 -16.92 0.17
C MET A 236 -7.03 -17.42 0.20
N LEU A 237 -7.77 -17.21 -0.89
CA LEU A 237 -9.19 -17.58 -0.97
C LEU A 237 -9.37 -19.08 -0.87
N LYS A 238 -8.57 -19.86 -1.61
CA LYS A 238 -8.60 -21.33 -1.56
C LYS A 238 -8.31 -21.86 -0.15
N ARG A 239 -7.29 -21.32 0.53
CA ARG A 239 -6.94 -21.71 1.90
C ARG A 239 -8.04 -21.32 2.88
N SER A 240 -8.56 -20.08 2.79
CA SER A 240 -9.65 -19.60 3.65
C SER A 240 -10.93 -20.41 3.46
N ALA A 241 -11.30 -20.71 2.22
CA ALA A 241 -12.46 -21.54 1.90
C ALA A 241 -12.30 -22.96 2.46
N ALA A 242 -11.13 -23.59 2.27
CA ALA A 242 -10.85 -24.92 2.80
C ALA A 242 -10.92 -24.96 4.34
N LEU A 243 -10.38 -23.93 5.02
CA LEU A 243 -10.45 -23.82 6.47
C LEU A 243 -11.89 -23.64 6.95
N TYR A 244 -12.62 -22.70 6.34
CA TYR A 244 -14.02 -22.45 6.65
C TYR A 244 -14.89 -23.72 6.49
N GLN A 245 -14.77 -24.37 5.33
CA GLN A 245 -15.51 -25.60 5.01
C GLN A 245 -15.23 -26.74 5.99
N ARG A 246 -13.98 -26.84 6.47
CA ARG A 246 -13.58 -27.90 7.41
C ARG A 246 -14.37 -27.85 8.70
N TYR A 247 -14.69 -26.65 9.16
CA TYR A 247 -15.35 -26.44 10.47
C TYR A 247 -16.84 -26.13 10.35
N ASN A 248 -17.33 -25.64 9.21
CA ASN A 248 -18.68 -25.11 9.09
C ASN A 248 -19.57 -25.91 8.11
N THR A 249 -19.03 -26.89 7.35
CA THR A 249 -19.86 -27.71 6.46
C THR A 249 -20.38 -28.94 7.19
N PRO A 250 -21.70 -29.09 7.38
CA PRO A 250 -22.28 -30.32 7.89
C PRO A 250 -22.08 -31.44 6.86
N LEU A 251 -21.52 -32.55 7.30
CA LEU A 251 -21.25 -33.71 6.46
C LEU A 251 -22.23 -34.83 6.75
N ASP A 252 -22.82 -35.43 5.73
CA ASP A 252 -23.62 -36.63 5.80
C ASP A 252 -22.74 -37.85 5.40
N PRO A 253 -22.47 -38.78 6.34
CA PRO A 253 -21.66 -39.95 6.05
C PRO A 253 -22.19 -40.85 4.91
N THR A 254 -23.49 -40.73 4.61
CA THR A 254 -24.18 -41.52 3.59
C THR A 254 -24.19 -40.86 2.21
N ALA A 255 -23.90 -39.56 2.11
CA ALA A 255 -24.05 -38.75 0.90
C ALA A 255 -22.79 -38.66 0.02
N GLY A 256 -21.84 -39.59 0.13
CA GLY A 256 -20.64 -39.63 -0.70
C GLY A 256 -19.42 -38.99 -0.03
N SER A 257 -18.41 -38.61 -0.83
CA SER A 257 -17.16 -38.08 -0.27
C SER A 257 -17.32 -36.70 0.38
N ALA A 258 -16.65 -36.46 1.50
CA ALA A 258 -16.67 -35.21 2.22
C ALA A 258 -16.27 -34.02 1.34
N ASP A 259 -15.31 -34.19 0.43
CA ASP A 259 -14.84 -33.08 -0.43
C ASP A 259 -15.89 -32.66 -1.46
N LYS A 260 -16.64 -33.61 -2.04
CA LYS A 260 -17.76 -33.29 -2.94
C LYS A 260 -18.89 -32.56 -2.21
N GLN A 261 -19.16 -32.96 -0.97
CA GLN A 261 -20.18 -32.25 -0.15
C GLN A 261 -19.75 -30.83 0.18
N ARG A 262 -18.47 -30.62 0.56
CA ARG A 262 -17.89 -29.30 0.82
C ARG A 262 -17.93 -28.40 -0.42
N GLU A 263 -17.49 -28.93 -1.56
CA GLU A 263 -17.53 -28.20 -2.85
C GLU A 263 -18.96 -27.77 -3.22
N LYS A 264 -19.92 -28.69 -3.12
CA LYS A 264 -21.34 -28.39 -3.37
C LYS A 264 -21.86 -27.29 -2.44
N HIS A 265 -21.50 -27.37 -1.15
CA HIS A 265 -21.93 -26.38 -0.16
C HIS A 265 -21.32 -25.01 -0.44
N LEU A 266 -20.03 -24.94 -0.79
CA LEU A 266 -19.39 -23.69 -1.17
C LEU A 266 -20.07 -23.04 -2.38
N ARG A 267 -20.35 -23.82 -3.45
CA ARG A 267 -21.04 -23.31 -4.64
C ARG A 267 -22.43 -22.77 -4.30
N GLN A 268 -23.16 -23.44 -3.42
CA GLN A 268 -24.46 -22.97 -2.94
C GLN A 268 -24.37 -21.65 -2.16
N GLN A 269 -23.40 -21.53 -1.24
CA GLN A 269 -23.18 -20.31 -0.48
C GLN A 269 -22.77 -19.15 -1.38
N VAL A 270 -21.86 -19.38 -2.34
CA VAL A 270 -21.44 -18.34 -3.28
C VAL A 270 -22.62 -17.89 -4.15
N ALA A 271 -23.43 -18.82 -4.65
CA ALA A 271 -24.62 -18.46 -5.43
C ALA A 271 -25.67 -17.68 -4.62
N GLU A 272 -25.81 -17.94 -3.33
CA GLU A 272 -26.65 -17.16 -2.43
C GLU A 272 -26.10 -15.75 -2.22
N GLN A 273 -24.79 -15.64 -1.94
CA GLN A 273 -24.12 -14.33 -1.78
C GLN A 273 -24.15 -13.50 -3.08
N GLN A 274 -24.05 -14.12 -4.26
CA GLN A 274 -24.20 -13.41 -5.54
C GLN A 274 -25.60 -12.82 -5.70
N ARG A 275 -26.66 -13.57 -5.30
CA ARG A 275 -28.03 -13.05 -5.34
C ARG A 275 -28.23 -11.87 -4.38
N GLU A 276 -27.81 -12.04 -3.12
CA GLU A 276 -27.87 -10.97 -2.13
C GLU A 276 -27.08 -9.73 -2.59
N CYS A 277 -25.89 -9.91 -3.14
CA CYS A 277 -25.09 -8.83 -3.73
C CYS A 277 -25.86 -8.09 -4.83
N SER A 278 -26.47 -8.83 -5.76
CA SER A 278 -27.25 -8.22 -6.87
C SER A 278 -28.51 -7.51 -6.39
N GLU A 279 -29.15 -8.00 -5.33
CA GLU A 279 -30.31 -7.37 -4.72
C GLU A 279 -29.93 -6.09 -3.94
N GLU A 280 -28.85 -6.12 -3.17
CA GLU A 280 -28.36 -4.98 -2.38
C GLU A 280 -27.77 -3.86 -3.22
N LEU A 281 -26.93 -4.19 -4.20
CA LEU A 281 -26.29 -3.20 -5.07
C LEU A 281 -27.25 -2.62 -6.10
N GLY A 282 -28.31 -3.35 -6.45
CA GLY A 282 -29.31 -2.92 -7.42
C GLY A 282 -28.68 -2.68 -8.80
N ARG A 283 -29.03 -1.56 -9.44
CA ARG A 283 -28.50 -1.21 -10.75
C ARG A 283 -27.16 -0.50 -10.61
N LEU A 284 -26.09 -1.22 -10.92
CA LEU A 284 -24.73 -0.66 -10.94
C LEU A 284 -24.50 0.22 -12.19
N PRO A 285 -23.57 1.18 -12.12
CA PRO A 285 -23.09 1.94 -13.26
C PRO A 285 -22.49 1.03 -14.35
N ARG A 286 -22.41 1.59 -15.56
CA ARG A 286 -21.74 0.91 -16.68
C ARG A 286 -20.30 0.53 -16.29
N GLY A 287 -19.90 -0.68 -16.67
CA GLY A 287 -18.58 -1.24 -16.37
C GLY A 287 -18.47 -1.94 -15.01
N LEU A 288 -19.53 -1.89 -14.19
CA LEU A 288 -19.62 -2.60 -12.90
C LEU A 288 -20.78 -3.60 -12.84
N GLU A 289 -21.47 -3.82 -13.97
CA GLU A 289 -22.68 -4.67 -14.00
C GLU A 289 -22.40 -6.10 -13.53
N ASP A 290 -21.23 -6.64 -13.88
CA ASP A 290 -20.86 -8.02 -13.61
C ASP A 290 -20.13 -8.20 -12.27
N THR A 291 -20.09 -7.15 -11.41
CA THR A 291 -19.33 -7.16 -10.15
C THR A 291 -19.65 -8.37 -9.28
N CYS A 292 -20.95 -8.67 -9.06
CA CYS A 292 -21.35 -9.77 -8.19
C CYS A 292 -21.00 -11.14 -8.80
N GLU A 293 -21.02 -11.26 -10.11
CA GLU A 293 -20.62 -12.46 -10.82
C GLU A 293 -19.11 -12.68 -10.71
N LEU A 294 -18.31 -11.66 -11.02
CA LEU A 294 -16.85 -11.71 -10.93
C LEU A 294 -16.36 -12.00 -9.51
N LEU A 295 -16.99 -11.42 -8.50
CA LEU A 295 -16.68 -11.73 -7.08
C LEU A 295 -17.00 -13.19 -6.75
N GLY A 296 -18.08 -13.76 -7.27
CA GLY A 296 -18.42 -15.16 -7.11
C GLY A 296 -17.42 -16.08 -7.81
N GLN A 297 -17.04 -15.78 -9.05
CA GLN A 297 -16.02 -16.54 -9.80
C GLN A 297 -14.67 -16.50 -9.08
N LEU A 298 -14.28 -15.35 -8.52
CA LEU A 298 -13.06 -15.21 -7.71
C LEU A 298 -13.15 -16.08 -6.44
N ALA A 299 -14.29 -16.07 -5.74
CA ALA A 299 -14.49 -16.87 -4.52
C ALA A 299 -14.45 -18.37 -4.80
N LEU A 300 -14.88 -18.81 -6.00
CA LEU A 300 -14.78 -20.19 -6.44
C LEU A 300 -13.41 -20.57 -7.01
N GLY A 301 -12.51 -19.59 -7.20
CA GLY A 301 -11.20 -19.79 -7.82
C GLY A 301 -11.26 -20.06 -9.33
N GLU A 302 -12.35 -19.65 -9.99
CA GLU A 302 -12.54 -19.75 -11.44
C GLU A 302 -11.74 -18.67 -12.19
N ILE A 303 -11.52 -17.54 -11.53
CA ILE A 303 -10.60 -16.46 -11.95
C ILE A 303 -9.53 -16.25 -10.87
N ARG A 304 -8.41 -15.64 -11.24
CA ARG A 304 -7.25 -15.45 -10.32
C ARG A 304 -7.20 -14.08 -9.68
N GLY A 305 -8.01 -13.15 -10.11
CA GLY A 305 -7.96 -11.80 -9.60
C GLY A 305 -8.95 -10.88 -10.29
N LEU A 306 -8.97 -9.62 -9.84
CA LEU A 306 -9.81 -8.56 -10.37
C LEU A 306 -8.96 -7.30 -10.57
N SER A 307 -9.30 -6.53 -11.59
CA SER A 307 -8.75 -5.21 -11.85
C SER A 307 -9.89 -4.20 -11.99
N LEU A 308 -9.89 -3.18 -11.15
CA LEU A 308 -10.76 -2.01 -11.26
C LEU A 308 -9.95 -0.86 -11.85
N SER A 309 -10.40 -0.31 -12.97
CA SER A 309 -9.86 0.93 -13.52
C SER A 309 -10.90 2.05 -13.46
N LEU A 310 -10.42 3.26 -13.19
CA LEU A 310 -11.19 4.49 -13.26
C LEU A 310 -10.46 5.42 -14.22
N GLU A 311 -11.12 5.79 -15.30
CA GLU A 311 -10.62 6.72 -16.32
C GLU A 311 -11.63 7.83 -16.52
N PRO A 312 -11.60 8.89 -15.69
CA PRO A 312 -12.58 9.95 -15.73
C PRO A 312 -12.63 10.64 -17.11
N GLU A 313 -13.80 10.69 -17.72
CA GLU A 313 -14.03 11.47 -18.95
C GLU A 313 -14.17 12.97 -18.66
N GLU A 314 -14.58 13.31 -17.44
CA GLU A 314 -14.70 14.68 -16.95
C GLU A 314 -13.77 14.90 -15.76
N ARG A 315 -13.44 16.17 -15.49
CA ARG A 315 -12.61 16.53 -14.33
C ARG A 315 -13.28 16.12 -13.03
N VAL A 316 -12.63 15.25 -12.26
CA VAL A 316 -13.03 14.82 -10.93
C VAL A 316 -11.97 15.24 -9.92
N ARG A 317 -12.31 16.13 -8.98
CA ARG A 317 -11.41 16.56 -7.93
C ARG A 317 -11.44 15.57 -6.77
N LEU A 318 -10.32 15.44 -6.06
CA LEU A 318 -10.29 14.61 -4.86
C LEU A 318 -11.27 15.09 -3.80
N SER A 319 -11.54 16.40 -3.70
CA SER A 319 -12.58 16.96 -2.83
C SER A 319 -14.01 16.50 -3.18
N ASP A 320 -14.28 16.04 -4.41
CA ASP A 320 -15.57 15.49 -4.79
C ASP A 320 -15.80 14.11 -4.13
N LEU A 321 -14.70 13.38 -3.81
CA LEU A 321 -14.76 12.08 -3.14
C LEU A 321 -15.11 12.20 -1.63
N GLU A 322 -14.86 13.35 -1.01
CA GLU A 322 -15.18 13.56 0.40
C GLU A 322 -16.69 13.78 0.66
N ARG A 323 -17.45 14.10 -0.36
CA ARG A 323 -18.86 14.50 -0.26
C ARG A 323 -19.85 13.41 -0.68
N LEU A 324 -19.54 12.15 -0.33
CA LEU A 324 -20.35 10.97 -0.68
C LEU A 324 -21.42 10.68 0.37
N ASP A 325 -22.30 11.66 0.62
CA ASP A 325 -23.33 11.63 1.66
C ASP A 325 -24.69 11.05 1.20
N SER A 326 -24.83 10.75 -0.10
CA SER A 326 -26.09 10.20 -0.64
C SER A 326 -25.87 9.25 -1.83
N PRO A 327 -26.71 8.20 -1.99
CA PRO A 327 -26.61 7.26 -3.11
C PRO A 327 -26.66 7.94 -4.49
N ALA A 328 -27.45 9.00 -4.63
CA ALA A 328 -27.55 9.73 -5.89
C ALA A 328 -26.26 10.51 -6.24
N ARG A 329 -25.48 10.93 -5.25
CA ARG A 329 -24.16 11.55 -5.49
C ARG A 329 -23.12 10.50 -5.81
N ILE A 330 -23.15 9.36 -5.13
CA ILE A 330 -22.28 8.22 -5.41
C ILE A 330 -22.46 7.79 -6.86
N ASN A 331 -23.68 7.55 -7.31
CA ASN A 331 -23.95 7.12 -8.69
C ASN A 331 -23.46 8.14 -9.72
N ARG A 332 -23.75 9.44 -9.52
CA ARG A 332 -23.25 10.49 -10.43
C ARG A 332 -21.72 10.58 -10.46
N LEU A 333 -21.07 10.35 -9.34
CA LEU A 333 -19.60 10.32 -9.29
C LEU A 333 -19.07 9.10 -10.01
N LEU A 334 -19.64 7.93 -9.80
CA LEU A 334 -19.26 6.71 -10.50
C LEU A 334 -19.44 6.83 -12.01
N ASP A 335 -20.53 7.45 -12.48
CA ASP A 335 -20.73 7.72 -13.92
C ASP A 335 -19.61 8.60 -14.50
N ARG A 336 -19.15 9.63 -13.74
CA ARG A 336 -18.04 10.50 -14.15
C ARG A 336 -16.67 9.81 -14.10
N LEU A 337 -16.50 8.87 -13.18
CA LEU A 337 -15.25 8.12 -12.99
C LEU A 337 -15.04 7.04 -14.05
N ASN A 338 -16.09 6.69 -14.82
CA ASN A 338 -16.06 5.66 -15.85
C ASN A 338 -15.39 4.35 -15.36
N PRO A 339 -15.94 3.69 -14.33
CA PRO A 339 -15.33 2.51 -13.76
C PRO A 339 -15.42 1.32 -14.70
N GLN A 340 -14.36 0.50 -14.74
CA GLN A 340 -14.33 -0.79 -15.43
C GLN A 340 -13.79 -1.85 -14.49
N LEU A 341 -14.52 -2.93 -14.29
CA LEU A 341 -14.09 -4.07 -13.49
C LEU A 341 -13.90 -5.28 -14.39
N GLU A 342 -12.72 -5.86 -14.38
CA GLU A 342 -12.31 -6.97 -15.23
C GLU A 342 -11.69 -8.11 -14.41
N SER A 343 -11.77 -9.34 -14.93
CA SER A 343 -11.06 -10.49 -14.39
C SER A 343 -9.59 -10.50 -14.82
N LEU A 344 -8.70 -11.04 -13.94
CA LEU A 344 -7.27 -11.23 -14.18
C LEU A 344 -6.93 -12.72 -14.35
#